data_3e9666781e86189111323c01b257fd3f
#
_entry.id   3e9666781e86189111323c01b257fd3f
#
_cell.length_a   1.000
_cell.length_b   1.000
_cell.length_c   1.000
_cell.angle_alpha   90.00
_cell.angle_beta   90.00
_cell.angle_gamma   90.00
#
_symmetry.space_group_name_H-M   'P 1'
#
loop_
_entity.id
_entity.type
_entity.pdbx_description
1 polymer ?
#
loop_
_entity_poly.entity_id
_entity_poly.type
_entity_poly.pdbx_seq_one_letter_code
_entity_poly.pdbx_strand_id
1 'polypeptide(L)'
;MRIKASLALFPALSLTVGMVHSAPKRLELGFPQLAERLQVVLPGNYSPDRKWPAVFYYHGTGGKPTTELIQAHTQDQDWIVVGMTYTQEGNLPATAEYIEKEFRIFSSTRRHLAAKWNLDPRRCYVAGFSKGGWMAGFLLQHDPGLAGAVILGAGHQFLIRKPAKFRRPKSLFVGVGRQDETYPFALRALVHYRPLGARTTFETWHGLGHRFPENGSPALRQWLEIEANPKGDHQIAAEEWVNRRIDEIKGMPNLVDQWVAFRDLEKAPYLRALGEEAEARVRALVTKLEKGGRVGAEVKALAAHRVLLREEAKGHTIPLCQRLAGDYLALSEAHRGTRQAEIALGDHERMKKLALHFKEQLRIMKEKEAEAQRKKDLIPPEGKNPDPFKRAPDNRPRIPRNPLVPRRR
;
A
#
# COMPACT_ATOMS: atom_id res chain seq x y z
N MET A 1 67.80 37.00 -26.70
CA MET A 1 67.90 35.80 -25.91
C MET A 1 66.48 35.52 -25.39
N ARG A 2 65.71 34.61 -26.02
CA ARG A 2 64.31 34.25 -25.64
C ARG A 2 64.35 32.91 -25.00
N ILE A 3 64.02 32.87 -23.70
CA ILE A 3 63.88 31.62 -22.92
C ILE A 3 62.49 31.06 -23.22
N LYS A 4 62.42 29.86 -23.78
CA LYS A 4 61.19 29.09 -23.97
C LYS A 4 61.00 28.28 -22.66
N ALA A 5 59.92 28.58 -21.93
CA ALA A 5 59.48 27.76 -20.82
C ALA A 5 58.61 26.63 -21.38
N SER A 6 59.07 25.38 -21.25
CA SER A 6 58.27 24.18 -21.55
C SER A 6 57.40 23.86 -20.32
N LEU A 7 56.08 23.99 -20.45
CA LEU A 7 55.11 23.44 -19.46
C LEU A 7 55.04 21.93 -19.70
N ALA A 8 55.50 21.16 -18.72
CA ALA A 8 55.28 19.74 -18.64
C ALA A 8 53.84 19.49 -18.12
N LEU A 9 52.96 18.94 -18.96
CA LEU A 9 51.65 18.43 -18.56
C LEU A 9 51.88 17.10 -17.80
N PHE A 10 51.60 17.09 -16.49
CA PHE A 10 51.43 15.85 -15.73
C PHE A 10 50.02 15.28 -15.99
N PRO A 11 49.87 14.03 -16.43
CA PRO A 11 48.55 13.43 -16.50
C PRO A 11 48.06 13.18 -15.06
N ALA A 12 46.94 13.77 -14.69
CA ALA A 12 46.24 13.46 -13.47
C ALA A 12 45.68 12.01 -13.56
N LEU A 13 46.32 11.10 -12.85
CA LEU A 13 45.86 9.74 -12.69
C LEU A 13 44.59 9.79 -11.80
N SER A 14 43.41 9.77 -12.41
CA SER A 14 42.14 9.57 -11.70
C SER A 14 42.11 8.13 -11.18
N LEU A 15 42.47 7.94 -9.92
CA LEU A 15 42.22 6.72 -9.18
C LEU A 15 40.68 6.61 -8.96
N THR A 16 39.99 5.95 -9.88
CA THR A 16 38.64 5.45 -9.62
C THR A 16 38.79 4.32 -8.57
N VAL A 17 38.57 4.69 -7.31
CA VAL A 17 38.38 3.70 -6.25
C VAL A 17 37.08 2.97 -6.59
N GLY A 18 37.19 1.85 -7.27
CA GLY A 18 36.07 0.94 -7.47
C GLY A 18 35.57 0.49 -6.08
N MET A 19 34.40 0.96 -5.68
CA MET A 19 33.73 0.39 -4.50
C MET A 19 33.51 -1.08 -4.74
N VAL A 20 34.26 -1.94 -4.07
CA VAL A 20 33.99 -3.38 -4.05
C VAL A 20 32.67 -3.56 -3.30
N HIS A 21 31.61 -3.78 -4.03
CA HIS A 21 30.30 -4.09 -3.46
C HIS A 21 30.35 -5.54 -2.97
N SER A 22 30.29 -5.76 -1.67
CA SER A 22 30.12 -7.09 -1.10
C SER A 22 28.72 -7.62 -1.36
N ALA A 23 28.56 -8.95 -1.39
CA ALA A 23 27.23 -9.55 -1.51
C ALA A 23 26.36 -9.20 -0.29
N PRO A 24 25.04 -9.02 -0.47
CA PRO A 24 24.13 -8.72 0.64
C PRO A 24 24.11 -9.89 1.64
N LYS A 25 24.03 -9.56 2.92
CA LYS A 25 23.96 -10.55 4.01
C LYS A 25 22.51 -10.92 4.30
N ARG A 26 22.13 -12.18 4.08
CA ARG A 26 20.80 -12.72 4.34
C ARG A 26 20.77 -13.42 5.70
N LEU A 27 19.73 -13.15 6.49
CA LEU A 27 19.57 -13.64 7.85
C LEU A 27 18.12 -14.04 8.09
N GLU A 28 17.91 -15.03 8.95
CA GLU A 28 16.59 -15.42 9.43
C GLU A 28 16.50 -15.17 10.94
N LEU A 29 15.43 -14.54 11.39
CA LEU A 29 15.18 -14.23 12.79
C LEU A 29 13.85 -14.79 13.28
N GLY A 30 13.91 -15.56 14.34
CA GLY A 30 12.72 -16.01 15.07
C GLY A 30 12.28 -15.01 16.11
N PHE A 31 10.98 -14.78 16.20
CA PHE A 31 10.33 -14.05 17.28
C PHE A 31 9.21 -14.91 17.86
N PRO A 32 9.11 -15.08 19.20
CA PRO A 32 8.15 -15.97 19.80
C PRO A 32 6.68 -15.66 19.47
N GLN A 33 6.39 -14.41 19.08
CA GLN A 33 5.05 -13.93 18.79
C GLN A 33 4.65 -14.08 17.32
N LEU A 34 5.57 -14.50 16.45
CA LEU A 34 5.35 -14.64 15.02
C LEU A 34 5.27 -16.11 14.62
N ALA A 35 4.38 -16.44 13.70
CA ALA A 35 4.20 -17.80 13.21
C ALA A 35 5.42 -18.32 12.43
N GLU A 36 6.13 -17.43 11.72
CA GLU A 36 7.26 -17.77 10.88
C GLU A 36 8.47 -16.88 11.19
N ARG A 37 9.66 -17.33 10.76
CA ARG A 37 10.89 -16.54 10.90
C ARG A 37 10.89 -15.38 9.91
N LEU A 38 11.33 -14.21 10.37
CA LEU A 38 11.54 -13.06 9.50
C LEU A 38 12.78 -13.28 8.63
N GLN A 39 12.71 -12.82 7.38
CA GLN A 39 13.89 -12.71 6.54
C GLN A 39 14.45 -11.29 6.65
N VAL A 40 15.75 -11.15 6.86
CA VAL A 40 16.42 -9.85 6.93
C VAL A 40 17.58 -9.82 5.96
N VAL A 41 17.65 -8.80 5.15
CA VAL A 41 18.74 -8.58 4.22
C VAL A 41 19.42 -7.26 4.56
N LEU A 42 20.70 -7.35 4.90
CA LEU A 42 21.58 -6.19 5.00
C LEU A 42 22.19 -5.92 3.62
N PRO A 43 22.21 -4.64 3.18
CA PRO A 43 22.73 -4.31 1.85
C PRO A 43 24.21 -4.60 1.71
N GLY A 44 24.69 -4.76 0.48
CA GLY A 44 26.10 -5.06 0.21
C GLY A 44 27.08 -3.98 0.69
N ASN A 45 26.61 -2.75 0.83
CA ASN A 45 27.37 -1.62 1.37
C ASN A 45 27.09 -1.37 2.86
N TYR A 46 26.59 -2.35 3.61
CA TYR A 46 26.27 -2.20 5.03
C TYR A 46 27.51 -1.89 5.87
N SER A 47 27.40 -0.86 6.72
CA SER A 47 28.32 -0.55 7.80
C SER A 47 27.56 -0.32 9.11
N PRO A 48 28.05 -0.77 10.27
CA PRO A 48 27.45 -0.48 11.56
C PRO A 48 27.58 1.00 11.98
N ASP A 49 28.47 1.76 11.33
CA ASP A 49 28.81 3.14 11.72
C ASP A 49 27.82 4.18 11.19
N ARG A 50 26.96 3.80 10.28
CA ARG A 50 25.91 4.68 9.74
C ARG A 50 24.51 4.21 10.09
N LYS A 51 23.54 5.14 10.10
CA LYS A 51 22.11 4.83 10.25
C LYS A 51 21.51 4.44 8.90
N TRP A 52 20.77 3.34 8.88
CA TRP A 52 20.23 2.74 7.67
C TRP A 52 18.73 2.93 7.55
N PRO A 53 18.21 3.30 6.38
CA PRO A 53 16.79 3.20 6.11
C PRO A 53 16.38 1.73 6.07
N ALA A 54 15.12 1.46 6.43
CA ALA A 54 14.59 0.11 6.45
C ALA A 54 13.20 0.03 5.84
N VAL A 55 12.95 -1.05 5.07
CA VAL A 55 11.63 -1.40 4.55
C VAL A 55 11.19 -2.72 5.17
N PHE A 56 10.03 -2.72 5.80
CA PHE A 56 9.37 -3.89 6.37
C PHE A 56 8.27 -4.35 5.40
N TYR A 57 8.54 -5.44 4.68
CA TYR A 57 7.67 -5.93 3.62
C TYR A 57 6.76 -7.07 4.09
N TYR A 58 5.46 -6.92 3.92
CA TYR A 58 4.45 -7.93 4.17
C TYR A 58 3.99 -8.59 2.88
N HIS A 59 4.01 -9.92 2.84
CA HIS A 59 3.57 -10.72 1.70
C HIS A 59 2.05 -10.72 1.50
N GLY A 60 1.58 -11.17 0.34
CA GLY A 60 0.15 -11.41 0.05
C GLY A 60 -0.44 -12.62 0.77
N THR A 61 -1.72 -12.86 0.61
CA THR A 61 -2.42 -14.04 1.16
C THR A 61 -1.78 -15.32 0.64
N GLY A 62 -1.51 -16.29 1.54
CA GLY A 62 -0.89 -17.58 1.21
C GLY A 62 0.61 -17.51 0.92
N GLY A 63 1.22 -16.32 0.97
CA GLY A 63 2.68 -16.16 0.82
C GLY A 63 3.43 -16.45 2.12
N LYS A 64 4.76 -16.40 2.03
CA LYS A 64 5.70 -16.52 3.15
C LYS A 64 6.52 -15.24 3.29
N PRO A 65 7.19 -15.01 4.45
CA PRO A 65 8.14 -13.91 4.59
C PRO A 65 9.15 -13.92 3.44
N THR A 66 9.26 -12.81 2.74
CA THR A 66 10.18 -12.63 1.61
C THR A 66 10.65 -11.19 1.53
N THR A 67 11.82 -10.98 0.97
CA THR A 67 12.41 -9.67 0.71
C THR A 67 12.52 -9.37 -0.79
N GLU A 68 12.27 -10.36 -1.63
CA GLU A 68 12.59 -10.36 -3.06
C GLU A 68 12.02 -9.17 -3.83
N LEU A 69 10.73 -8.87 -3.64
CA LEU A 69 10.09 -7.77 -4.35
C LEU A 69 10.81 -6.44 -4.08
N ILE A 70 11.12 -6.15 -2.82
CA ILE A 70 11.80 -4.90 -2.47
C ILE A 70 13.26 -4.94 -2.87
N GLN A 71 13.96 -6.07 -2.68
CA GLN A 71 15.36 -6.22 -3.08
C GLN A 71 15.57 -6.00 -4.58
N ALA A 72 14.68 -6.51 -5.44
CA ALA A 72 14.73 -6.28 -6.88
C ALA A 72 14.68 -4.78 -7.25
N HIS A 73 14.12 -3.93 -6.37
CA HIS A 73 14.01 -2.49 -6.59
C HIS A 73 15.10 -1.68 -5.88
N THR A 74 15.72 -2.22 -4.82
CA THR A 74 16.85 -1.59 -4.11
C THR A 74 18.20 -2.03 -4.64
N GLN A 75 18.23 -3.04 -5.53
CA GLN A 75 19.46 -3.63 -6.07
C GLN A 75 20.43 -4.07 -4.97
N ASP A 76 19.91 -4.53 -3.84
CA ASP A 76 20.68 -4.93 -2.66
C ASP A 76 21.58 -3.81 -2.07
N GLN A 77 21.24 -2.55 -2.34
CA GLN A 77 21.99 -1.40 -1.87
C GLN A 77 21.12 -0.48 -1.01
N ASP A 78 21.78 0.26 -0.14
CA ASP A 78 21.24 1.39 0.65
C ASP A 78 20.06 1.09 1.58
N TRP A 79 19.46 -0.09 1.56
CA TRP A 79 18.31 -0.45 2.38
C TRP A 79 18.51 -1.73 3.19
N ILE A 80 18.10 -1.69 4.44
CA ILE A 80 17.82 -2.93 5.18
C ILE A 80 16.39 -3.35 4.82
N VAL A 81 16.25 -4.56 4.26
CA VAL A 81 14.95 -5.10 3.86
C VAL A 81 14.56 -6.22 4.80
N VAL A 82 13.33 -6.15 5.34
CA VAL A 82 12.81 -7.10 6.31
C VAL A 82 11.54 -7.74 5.74
N GLY A 83 11.58 -9.03 5.46
CA GLY A 83 10.40 -9.84 5.12
C GLY A 83 9.62 -10.17 6.39
N MET A 84 8.46 -9.56 6.53
CA MET A 84 7.57 -9.70 7.68
C MET A 84 6.59 -10.85 7.48
N THR A 85 6.12 -11.40 8.59
CA THR A 85 4.96 -12.30 8.64
C THR A 85 3.87 -11.73 9.53
N TYR A 86 2.74 -12.43 9.61
CA TYR A 86 1.57 -12.04 10.41
C TYR A 86 1.50 -12.83 11.71
N THR A 87 0.70 -12.34 12.67
CA THR A 87 0.43 -13.06 13.92
C THR A 87 -0.53 -14.21 13.73
N GLN A 88 -1.26 -14.23 12.62
CA GLN A 88 -2.13 -15.33 12.23
C GLN A 88 -2.24 -15.45 10.71
N GLU A 89 -2.44 -16.66 10.24
CA GLU A 89 -2.65 -16.97 8.83
C GLU A 89 -4.05 -16.57 8.34
N GLY A 90 -4.26 -16.68 7.03
CA GLY A 90 -5.53 -16.40 6.39
C GLY A 90 -5.75 -14.92 6.04
N ASN A 91 -7.01 -14.56 5.82
CA ASN A 91 -7.39 -13.18 5.50
C ASN A 91 -7.24 -12.26 6.71
N LEU A 92 -6.97 -10.97 6.46
CA LEU A 92 -6.94 -9.98 7.53
C LEU A 92 -8.32 -9.86 8.17
N PRO A 93 -8.46 -10.20 9.46
CA PRO A 93 -9.67 -9.83 10.18
C PRO A 93 -9.67 -8.31 10.29
N ALA A 94 -10.72 -7.67 9.80
CA ALA A 94 -10.87 -6.22 9.89
C ALA A 94 -11.29 -5.76 11.30
N THR A 95 -10.72 -6.35 12.35
CA THR A 95 -11.00 -5.98 13.74
C THR A 95 -9.92 -5.04 14.28
N ALA A 96 -10.32 -4.08 15.09
CA ALA A 96 -9.40 -3.16 15.74
C ALA A 96 -8.37 -3.92 16.61
N GLU A 97 -8.80 -4.97 17.31
CA GLU A 97 -7.95 -5.80 18.17
C GLU A 97 -6.82 -6.48 17.38
N TYR A 98 -7.14 -7.07 16.23
CA TYR A 98 -6.14 -7.71 15.38
C TYR A 98 -5.11 -6.69 14.89
N ILE A 99 -5.57 -5.52 14.43
CA ILE A 99 -4.69 -4.47 13.93
C ILE A 99 -3.79 -3.94 15.05
N GLU A 100 -4.32 -3.75 16.25
CA GLU A 100 -3.51 -3.32 17.40
C GLU A 100 -2.48 -4.38 17.81
N LYS A 101 -2.81 -5.67 17.71
CA LYS A 101 -1.88 -6.77 17.96
C LYS A 101 -0.74 -6.74 16.95
N GLU A 102 -1.04 -6.65 15.65
CA GLU A 102 -0.04 -6.54 14.59
C GLU A 102 0.83 -5.30 14.77
N PHE A 103 0.25 -4.16 15.12
CA PHE A 103 0.98 -2.93 15.39
C PHE A 103 1.98 -3.08 16.56
N ARG A 104 1.55 -3.70 17.67
CA ARG A 104 2.46 -3.92 18.82
C ARG A 104 3.65 -4.79 18.44
N ILE A 105 3.41 -5.87 17.67
CA ILE A 105 4.46 -6.77 17.23
C ILE A 105 5.38 -6.09 16.23
N PHE A 106 4.83 -5.40 15.23
CA PHE A 106 5.60 -4.59 14.30
C PHE A 106 6.52 -3.59 15.03
N SER A 107 5.96 -2.84 15.96
CA SER A 107 6.72 -1.84 16.73
C SER A 107 7.81 -2.47 17.60
N SER A 108 7.55 -3.64 18.19
CA SER A 108 8.55 -4.40 18.96
C SER A 108 9.67 -4.93 18.07
N THR A 109 9.32 -5.53 16.94
CA THR A 109 10.27 -6.02 15.94
C THR A 109 11.15 -4.89 15.43
N ARG A 110 10.57 -3.76 15.03
CA ARG A 110 11.31 -2.59 14.55
C ARG A 110 12.32 -2.08 15.61
N ARG A 111 11.92 -1.99 16.87
CA ARG A 111 12.83 -1.57 17.96
C ARG A 111 13.98 -2.54 18.15
N HIS A 112 13.70 -3.86 18.14
CA HIS A 112 14.73 -4.88 18.24
C HIS A 112 15.75 -4.79 17.09
N LEU A 113 15.27 -4.65 15.85
CA LEU A 113 16.12 -4.54 14.68
C LEU A 113 16.90 -3.22 14.67
N ALA A 114 16.30 -2.12 15.15
CA ALA A 114 16.97 -0.82 15.26
C ALA A 114 18.17 -0.88 16.20
N ALA A 115 18.04 -1.56 17.33
CA ALA A 115 19.15 -1.76 18.27
C ALA A 115 20.26 -2.66 17.68
N LYS A 116 19.90 -3.64 16.85
CA LYS A 116 20.85 -4.62 16.31
C LYS A 116 21.61 -4.11 15.09
N TRP A 117 20.99 -3.32 14.22
CA TRP A 117 21.53 -2.92 12.91
C TRP A 117 21.48 -1.42 12.64
N ASN A 118 21.46 -0.60 13.68
CA ASN A 118 21.53 0.85 13.57
C ASN A 118 20.53 1.44 12.55
N LEU A 119 19.25 1.03 12.64
CA LEU A 119 18.21 1.58 11.76
C LEU A 119 18.03 3.07 12.03
N ASP A 120 17.80 3.84 10.98
CA ASP A 120 17.38 5.23 11.12
C ASP A 120 15.90 5.30 11.52
N PRO A 121 15.56 5.76 12.72
CA PRO A 121 14.17 5.84 13.16
C PRO A 121 13.32 6.82 12.34
N ARG A 122 13.97 7.69 11.55
CA ARG A 122 13.29 8.66 10.68
C ARG A 122 13.07 8.12 9.27
N ARG A 123 13.66 6.96 8.93
CA ARG A 123 13.61 6.35 7.59
C ARG A 123 13.21 4.88 7.67
N CYS A 124 12.18 4.59 8.48
CA CYS A 124 11.53 3.29 8.52
C CYS A 124 10.22 3.35 7.70
N TYR A 125 10.09 2.42 6.78
CA TYR A 125 8.95 2.30 5.86
C TYR A 125 8.31 0.92 6.00
N VAL A 126 7.03 0.84 5.73
CA VAL A 126 6.32 -0.43 5.61
C VAL A 126 5.88 -0.63 4.17
N ALA A 127 5.96 -1.85 3.67
CA ALA A 127 5.59 -2.19 2.31
C ALA A 127 4.76 -3.46 2.27
N GLY A 128 3.97 -3.65 1.21
CA GLY A 128 3.34 -4.94 0.99
C GLY A 128 2.51 -5.00 -0.28
N PHE A 129 2.25 -6.24 -0.73
CA PHE A 129 1.39 -6.54 -1.86
C PHE A 129 0.11 -7.22 -1.39
N SER A 130 -1.05 -6.88 -1.98
CA SER A 130 -2.34 -7.49 -1.68
C SER A 130 -2.67 -7.39 -0.18
N LYS A 131 -2.84 -8.49 0.54
CA LYS A 131 -2.97 -8.53 2.01
C LYS A 131 -1.92 -7.66 2.70
N GLY A 132 -0.65 -7.74 2.26
CA GLY A 132 0.44 -6.93 2.79
C GLY A 132 0.27 -5.44 2.51
N GLY A 133 -0.29 -5.07 1.38
CA GLY A 133 -0.61 -3.68 1.04
C GLY A 133 -1.67 -3.08 1.97
N TRP A 134 -2.70 -3.84 2.34
CA TRP A 134 -3.68 -3.44 3.35
C TRP A 134 -3.03 -3.25 4.72
N MET A 135 -2.17 -4.20 5.13
CA MET A 135 -1.42 -4.11 6.39
C MET A 135 -0.51 -2.88 6.40
N ALA A 136 0.19 -2.60 5.32
CA ALA A 136 1.04 -1.41 5.20
C ALA A 136 0.24 -0.11 5.40
N GLY A 137 -0.96 -0.02 4.83
CA GLY A 137 -1.87 1.09 5.03
C GLY A 137 -2.32 1.25 6.49
N PHE A 138 -2.63 0.15 7.17
CA PHE A 138 -3.02 0.16 8.58
C PHE A 138 -1.87 0.60 9.50
N LEU A 139 -0.70 0.04 9.31
CA LEU A 139 0.48 0.39 10.10
C LEU A 139 0.90 1.85 9.89
N LEU A 140 0.80 2.37 8.65
CA LEU A 140 1.08 3.77 8.36
C LEU A 140 0.20 4.73 9.16
N GLN A 141 -1.06 4.38 9.39
CA GLN A 141 -2.00 5.20 10.15
C GLN A 141 -1.76 5.13 11.66
N HIS A 142 -1.31 3.99 12.16
CA HIS A 142 -1.15 3.72 13.59
C HIS A 142 0.24 4.05 14.12
N ASP A 143 1.29 3.95 13.29
CA ASP A 143 2.66 4.24 13.70
C ASP A 143 3.12 5.64 13.30
N PRO A 144 3.20 6.60 14.24
CA PRO A 144 3.71 7.93 13.95
C PRO A 144 5.20 7.93 13.59
N GLY A 145 5.95 6.88 13.95
CA GLY A 145 7.37 6.74 13.68
C GLY A 145 7.71 6.28 12.26
N LEU A 146 6.72 5.78 11.49
CA LEU A 146 6.95 5.45 10.09
C LEU A 146 7.16 6.70 9.24
N ALA A 147 8.14 6.67 8.35
CA ALA A 147 8.42 7.72 7.38
C ALA A 147 7.45 7.65 6.18
N GLY A 148 6.98 6.45 5.86
CA GLY A 148 6.08 6.24 4.74
C GLY A 148 5.66 4.80 4.56
N ALA A 149 4.98 4.53 3.44
CA ALA A 149 4.53 3.19 3.06
C ALA A 149 4.54 2.97 1.54
N VAL A 150 4.65 1.69 1.16
CA VAL A 150 4.45 1.20 -0.20
C VAL A 150 3.24 0.26 -0.20
N ILE A 151 2.16 0.66 -0.85
CA ILE A 151 0.90 -0.09 -0.94
C ILE A 151 0.75 -0.60 -2.37
N LEU A 152 0.84 -1.92 -2.57
CA LEU A 152 0.78 -2.56 -3.88
C LEU A 152 -0.43 -3.50 -3.97
N GLY A 153 -1.20 -3.43 -5.05
CA GLY A 153 -2.40 -4.27 -5.24
C GLY A 153 -3.40 -4.17 -4.09
N ALA A 154 -3.51 -2.98 -3.49
CA ALA A 154 -4.35 -2.69 -2.33
C ALA A 154 -4.69 -1.20 -2.30
N GLY A 155 -5.26 -0.73 -1.19
CA GLY A 155 -5.61 0.68 -1.07
C GLY A 155 -5.99 1.08 0.35
N HIS A 156 -7.07 1.86 0.47
CA HIS A 156 -7.62 2.26 1.75
C HIS A 156 -9.03 1.69 1.95
N GLN A 157 -9.23 1.04 3.08
CA GLN A 157 -10.55 0.70 3.60
C GLN A 157 -10.84 1.53 4.84
N PHE A 158 -12.10 1.94 5.00
CA PHE A 158 -12.52 2.64 6.20
C PHE A 158 -12.48 1.68 7.39
N LEU A 159 -11.54 1.90 8.29
CA LEU A 159 -11.49 1.27 9.60
C LEU A 159 -11.77 2.35 10.65
N ILE A 160 -12.65 2.03 11.50
CA ILE A 160 -13.20 2.46 12.79
C ILE A 160 -12.72 3.82 13.39
N ARG A 161 -11.58 4.38 13.05
CA ARG A 161 -11.11 5.67 13.58
C ARG A 161 -10.75 6.64 12.44
N LYS A 162 -11.24 7.86 12.52
CA LYS A 162 -10.71 8.95 11.71
C LYS A 162 -9.24 9.16 12.08
N PRO A 163 -8.29 8.91 11.18
CA PRO A 163 -6.88 9.11 11.49
C PRO A 163 -6.62 10.59 11.72
N ALA A 164 -5.78 10.89 12.70
CA ALA A 164 -5.26 12.23 12.88
C ALA A 164 -4.33 12.62 11.72
N LYS A 165 -4.22 13.90 11.43
CA LYS A 165 -3.19 14.40 10.51
C LYS A 165 -1.82 13.90 10.96
N PHE A 166 -0.98 13.53 9.99
CA PHE A 166 0.37 13.13 10.29
C PHE A 166 1.16 14.30 10.90
N ARG A 167 1.85 14.05 11.98
CA ARG A 167 2.70 15.06 12.64
C ARG A 167 3.85 15.54 11.75
N ARG A 168 4.28 14.70 10.81
CA ARG A 168 5.28 14.97 9.78
C ARG A 168 4.75 14.44 8.44
N PRO A 169 5.07 15.10 7.32
CA PRO A 169 4.74 14.53 6.01
C PRO A 169 5.27 13.11 5.89
N LYS A 170 4.44 12.20 5.39
CA LYS A 170 4.83 10.81 5.13
C LYS A 170 4.88 10.56 3.63
N SER A 171 5.84 9.79 3.17
CA SER A 171 5.93 9.39 1.77
C SER A 171 5.10 8.15 1.52
N LEU A 172 4.25 8.19 0.51
CA LEU A 172 3.37 7.08 0.15
C LEU A 172 3.52 6.73 -1.33
N PHE A 173 3.88 5.49 -1.60
CA PHE A 173 3.79 4.91 -2.93
C PHE A 173 2.57 4.00 -3.01
N VAL A 174 1.74 4.16 -4.04
CA VAL A 174 0.58 3.30 -4.31
C VAL A 174 0.70 2.77 -5.74
N GLY A 175 0.81 1.46 -5.88
CA GLY A 175 0.89 0.78 -7.18
C GLY A 175 -0.23 -0.25 -7.34
N VAL A 176 -0.91 -0.26 -8.50
CA VAL A 176 -2.04 -1.15 -8.71
C VAL A 176 -2.25 -1.45 -10.20
N GLY A 177 -2.64 -2.69 -10.53
CA GLY A 177 -3.09 -3.06 -11.85
C GLY A 177 -4.36 -2.31 -12.25
N ARG A 178 -4.45 -1.89 -13.52
CA ARG A 178 -5.62 -1.15 -14.01
C ARG A 178 -6.89 -2.01 -14.03
N GLN A 179 -6.73 -3.32 -14.19
CA GLN A 179 -7.81 -4.31 -14.19
C GLN A 179 -7.94 -5.04 -12.84
N ASP A 180 -7.24 -4.54 -11.81
CA ASP A 180 -7.31 -5.08 -10.47
C ASP A 180 -8.63 -4.68 -9.79
N GLU A 181 -9.30 -5.61 -9.15
CA GLU A 181 -10.51 -5.35 -8.36
C GLU A 181 -10.24 -4.37 -7.19
N THR A 182 -8.97 -4.26 -6.74
CA THR A 182 -8.55 -3.32 -5.70
C THR A 182 -8.26 -1.92 -6.23
N TYR A 183 -8.29 -1.68 -7.53
CA TYR A 183 -8.00 -0.38 -8.14
C TYR A 183 -8.80 0.80 -7.52
N PRO A 184 -10.11 0.66 -7.25
CA PRO A 184 -10.88 1.71 -6.60
C PRO A 184 -10.41 2.04 -5.19
N PHE A 185 -9.93 1.05 -4.47
CA PHE A 185 -9.39 1.25 -3.13
C PHE A 185 -8.03 1.95 -3.17
N ALA A 186 -7.24 1.70 -4.22
CA ALA A 186 -5.99 2.43 -4.47
C ALA A 186 -6.26 3.92 -4.73
N LEU A 187 -7.27 4.26 -5.56
CA LEU A 187 -7.72 5.64 -5.74
C LEU A 187 -8.21 6.27 -4.44
N ARG A 188 -8.95 5.52 -3.63
CA ARG A 188 -9.42 5.96 -2.32
C ARG A 188 -8.26 6.24 -1.36
N ALA A 189 -7.18 5.47 -1.43
CA ALA A 189 -5.97 5.74 -0.65
C ALA A 189 -5.42 7.14 -0.92
N LEU A 190 -5.39 7.59 -2.18
CA LEU A 190 -4.94 8.95 -2.52
C LEU A 190 -5.84 10.02 -1.90
N VAL A 191 -7.16 9.83 -2.00
CA VAL A 191 -8.14 10.76 -1.43
C VAL A 191 -8.04 10.81 0.09
N HIS A 192 -7.74 9.68 0.72
CA HIS A 192 -7.65 9.55 2.17
C HIS A 192 -6.34 10.12 2.74
N TYR A 193 -5.18 9.71 2.20
CA TYR A 193 -3.89 10.02 2.80
C TYR A 193 -3.36 11.43 2.49
N ARG A 194 -3.70 12.02 1.34
CA ARG A 194 -3.27 13.38 0.97
C ARG A 194 -3.70 14.45 1.98
N PRO A 195 -4.97 14.52 2.41
CA PRO A 195 -5.40 15.50 3.43
C PRO A 195 -4.75 15.28 4.79
N LEU A 196 -4.25 14.06 5.06
CA LEU A 196 -3.53 13.74 6.29
C LEU A 196 -2.07 14.21 6.26
N GLY A 197 -1.58 14.71 5.12
CA GLY A 197 -0.22 15.19 4.94
C GLY A 197 0.72 14.17 4.27
N ALA A 198 0.18 13.18 3.55
CA ALA A 198 1.01 12.29 2.74
C ALA A 198 1.43 12.92 1.40
N ARG A 199 2.70 12.77 1.06
CA ARG A 199 3.23 12.95 -0.29
C ARG A 199 3.01 11.65 -1.04
N THR A 200 2.15 11.64 -2.05
CA THR A 200 1.71 10.40 -2.71
C THR A 200 2.29 10.29 -4.11
N THR A 201 2.94 9.16 -4.40
CA THR A 201 3.25 8.69 -5.74
C THR A 201 2.25 7.61 -6.12
N PHE A 202 1.67 7.68 -7.30
CA PHE A 202 0.69 6.72 -7.78
C PHE A 202 1.10 6.15 -9.11
N GLU A 203 1.18 4.84 -9.19
CA GLU A 203 1.47 4.12 -10.42
C GLU A 203 0.32 3.19 -10.78
N THR A 204 -0.01 3.17 -12.07
CA THR A 204 -1.02 2.27 -12.61
C THR A 204 -0.38 1.35 -13.64
N TRP A 205 -0.54 0.04 -13.47
CA TRP A 205 -0.01 -0.96 -14.38
C TRP A 205 -1.07 -1.33 -15.41
N HIS A 206 -0.89 -0.85 -16.64
CA HIS A 206 -1.82 -1.09 -17.73
C HIS A 206 -1.82 -2.58 -18.13
N GLY A 207 -3.00 -3.12 -18.43
CA GLY A 207 -3.17 -4.52 -18.84
C GLY A 207 -3.03 -5.54 -17.70
N LEU A 208 -2.75 -5.11 -16.46
CA LEU A 208 -2.60 -6.02 -15.33
C LEU A 208 -3.84 -6.00 -14.42
N GLY A 209 -4.24 -7.21 -14.00
CA GLY A 209 -5.15 -7.43 -12.87
C GLY A 209 -4.40 -7.44 -11.54
N HIS A 210 -4.77 -8.34 -10.64
CA HIS A 210 -4.23 -8.46 -9.29
C HIS A 210 -2.85 -9.14 -9.27
N ARG A 211 -1.86 -8.50 -9.90
CA ARG A 211 -0.46 -8.97 -9.93
C ARG A 211 0.51 -7.80 -10.05
N PHE A 212 1.73 -8.00 -9.54
CA PHE A 212 2.83 -7.06 -9.71
C PHE A 212 3.47 -7.24 -11.10
N PRO A 213 4.00 -6.17 -11.74
CA PRO A 213 4.68 -6.29 -13.03
C PRO A 213 5.91 -7.22 -12.96
N GLU A 214 6.01 -8.16 -13.91
CA GLU A 214 7.12 -9.13 -13.96
C GLU A 214 8.49 -8.45 -14.10
N ASN A 215 8.55 -7.37 -14.88
CA ASN A 215 9.77 -6.58 -15.09
C ASN A 215 10.03 -5.53 -13.99
N GLY A 216 9.27 -5.60 -12.89
CA GLY A 216 9.36 -4.63 -11.79
C GLY A 216 8.68 -3.30 -12.11
N SER A 217 8.83 -2.35 -11.20
CA SER A 217 8.30 -0.99 -11.30
C SER A 217 9.44 0.02 -11.28
N PRO A 218 9.77 0.67 -12.41
CA PRO A 218 10.76 1.75 -12.43
C PRO A 218 10.40 2.90 -11.47
N ALA A 219 9.11 3.23 -11.34
CA ALA A 219 8.67 4.29 -10.43
C ALA A 219 8.90 3.92 -8.96
N LEU A 220 8.70 2.67 -8.56
CA LEU A 220 9.00 2.19 -7.21
C LEU A 220 10.51 2.22 -6.93
N ARG A 221 11.34 1.79 -7.89
CA ARG A 221 12.79 1.87 -7.77
C ARG A 221 13.25 3.30 -7.52
N GLN A 222 12.82 4.24 -8.35
CA GLN A 222 13.17 5.65 -8.21
C GLN A 222 12.67 6.25 -6.89
N TRP A 223 11.47 5.86 -6.46
CA TRP A 223 10.94 6.28 -5.16
C TRP A 223 11.84 5.80 -4.01
N LEU A 224 12.27 4.54 -4.03
CA LEU A 224 13.18 3.98 -3.02
C LEU A 224 14.57 4.67 -3.06
N GLU A 225 15.12 4.94 -4.24
CA GLU A 225 16.39 5.65 -4.40
C GLU A 225 16.36 7.04 -3.72
N ILE A 226 15.26 7.78 -3.91
CA ILE A 226 15.09 9.12 -3.31
C ILE A 226 14.91 9.02 -1.79
N GLU A 227 14.08 8.09 -1.31
CA GLU A 227 13.82 7.93 0.11
C GLU A 227 15.04 7.34 0.88
N ALA A 228 15.99 6.73 0.19
CA ALA A 228 17.25 6.24 0.77
C ALA A 228 18.22 7.36 1.15
N ASN A 229 18.07 8.56 0.60
CA ASN A 229 19.04 9.64 0.79
C ASN A 229 19.14 10.08 2.26
N PRO A 230 20.31 9.91 2.91
CA PRO A 230 20.45 10.11 4.36
C PRO A 230 20.44 11.57 4.82
N LYS A 231 20.76 12.50 3.94
CA LYS A 231 20.98 13.92 4.33
C LYS A 231 19.74 14.80 4.16
N GLY A 232 18.62 14.25 3.68
CA GLY A 232 17.47 15.08 3.33
C GLY A 232 17.71 15.97 2.09
N ASP A 233 18.80 15.74 1.35
CA ASP A 233 19.04 16.33 0.04
C ASP A 233 18.07 15.74 -1.01
N HIS A 234 16.84 15.50 -0.56
CA HIS A 234 15.75 15.12 -1.45
C HIS A 234 15.59 16.12 -2.60
N GLN A 235 16.00 17.35 -2.38
CA GLN A 235 15.93 18.38 -3.41
C GLN A 235 16.92 18.09 -4.55
N ILE A 236 18.19 17.79 -4.24
CA ILE A 236 19.20 17.46 -5.26
C ILE A 236 18.81 16.16 -5.98
N ALA A 237 18.53 15.10 -5.22
CA ALA A 237 18.11 13.82 -5.80
C ALA A 237 16.81 13.95 -6.59
N ALA A 238 15.85 14.77 -6.16
CA ALA A 238 14.62 15.05 -6.87
C ALA A 238 14.88 15.83 -8.16
N GLU A 239 15.80 16.79 -8.15
CA GLU A 239 16.17 17.57 -9.32
C GLU A 239 16.84 16.70 -10.39
N GLU A 240 17.82 15.90 -10.00
CA GLU A 240 18.48 14.94 -10.89
C GLU A 240 17.48 13.96 -11.49
N TRP A 241 16.57 13.43 -10.66
CA TRP A 241 15.52 12.53 -11.12
C TRP A 241 14.57 13.20 -12.12
N VAL A 242 14.08 14.41 -11.81
CA VAL A 242 13.17 15.16 -12.69
C VAL A 242 13.84 15.48 -14.02
N ASN A 243 15.11 15.92 -14.01
CA ASN A 243 15.85 16.23 -15.22
C ASN A 243 16.04 14.98 -16.10
N ARG A 244 16.54 13.89 -15.53
CA ARG A 244 16.68 12.61 -16.22
C ARG A 244 15.32 12.15 -16.79
N ARG A 245 14.24 12.25 -16.02
CA ARG A 245 12.91 11.85 -16.47
C ARG A 245 12.38 12.71 -17.61
N ILE A 246 12.64 14.01 -17.61
CA ILE A 246 12.30 14.90 -18.72
C ILE A 246 13.02 14.45 -20.00
N ASP A 247 14.30 14.11 -19.94
CA ASP A 247 15.09 13.70 -21.10
C ASP A 247 14.65 12.33 -21.64
N GLU A 248 14.38 11.36 -20.75
CA GLU A 248 13.79 10.07 -21.11
C GLU A 248 12.44 10.26 -21.84
N ILE A 249 11.56 11.10 -21.31
CA ILE A 249 10.25 11.36 -21.91
C ILE A 249 10.39 12.00 -23.29
N LYS A 250 11.27 12.99 -23.45
CA LYS A 250 11.55 13.63 -24.75
C LYS A 250 12.09 12.64 -25.78
N GLY A 251 12.81 11.62 -25.36
CA GLY A 251 13.33 10.55 -26.23
C GLY A 251 12.28 9.53 -26.67
N MET A 252 11.07 9.53 -26.11
CA MET A 252 10.02 8.61 -26.54
C MET A 252 9.52 8.92 -27.95
N PRO A 253 9.35 7.94 -28.84
CA PRO A 253 8.98 8.17 -30.24
C PRO A 253 7.53 8.63 -30.43
N ASN A 254 6.64 8.33 -29.47
CA ASN A 254 5.21 8.60 -29.57
C ASN A 254 4.82 9.84 -28.75
N LEU A 255 4.22 10.85 -29.38
CA LEU A 255 3.83 12.11 -28.73
C LEU A 255 2.74 11.91 -27.64
N VAL A 256 1.85 10.94 -27.82
CA VAL A 256 0.84 10.62 -26.80
C VAL A 256 1.51 10.00 -25.58
N ASP A 257 2.50 9.12 -25.76
CA ASP A 257 3.27 8.56 -24.66
C ASP A 257 4.08 9.64 -23.93
N GLN A 258 4.71 10.54 -24.67
CA GLN A 258 5.38 11.71 -24.07
C GLN A 258 4.41 12.54 -23.23
N TRP A 259 3.25 12.86 -23.78
CA TRP A 259 2.23 13.63 -23.08
C TRP A 259 1.74 12.94 -21.81
N VAL A 260 1.42 11.64 -21.88
CA VAL A 260 1.01 10.86 -20.70
C VAL A 260 2.10 10.87 -19.63
N ALA A 261 3.35 10.62 -20.02
CA ALA A 261 4.47 10.59 -19.10
C ALA A 261 4.74 11.97 -18.46
N PHE A 262 4.64 13.07 -19.21
CA PHE A 262 4.73 14.42 -18.64
C PHE A 262 3.55 14.74 -17.70
N ARG A 263 2.34 14.29 -18.02
CA ARG A 263 1.17 14.45 -17.15
C ARG A 263 1.31 13.65 -15.83
N ASP A 264 2.01 12.55 -15.87
CA ASP A 264 2.33 11.78 -14.65
C ASP A 264 3.44 12.47 -13.86
N LEU A 265 4.46 13.04 -14.56
CA LEU A 265 5.51 13.82 -13.93
C LEU A 265 4.96 15.08 -13.23
N GLU A 266 3.95 15.77 -13.80
CA GLU A 266 3.28 16.91 -13.14
C GLU A 266 2.68 16.54 -11.75
N LYS A 267 2.35 15.28 -11.52
CA LYS A 267 1.77 14.81 -10.27
C LYS A 267 2.84 14.29 -9.31
N ALA A 268 4.07 14.13 -9.77
CA ALA A 268 5.14 13.59 -8.96
C ALA A 268 5.39 14.50 -7.74
N PRO A 269 5.36 13.95 -6.51
CA PRO A 269 5.55 14.75 -5.30
C PRO A 269 6.93 15.42 -5.27
N TYR A 270 7.91 14.85 -5.95
CA TYR A 270 9.27 15.40 -6.05
C TYR A 270 9.33 16.65 -6.93
N LEU A 271 8.51 16.73 -7.98
CA LEU A 271 8.41 17.96 -8.78
C LEU A 271 7.92 19.14 -7.92
N ARG A 272 6.92 18.89 -7.06
CA ARG A 272 6.42 19.90 -6.11
C ARG A 272 7.47 20.31 -5.09
N ALA A 273 8.34 19.39 -4.66
CA ALA A 273 9.42 19.69 -3.73
C ALA A 273 10.46 20.65 -4.34
N LEU A 274 10.58 20.70 -5.66
CA LEU A 274 11.46 21.62 -6.40
C LEU A 274 10.86 23.02 -6.61
N GLY A 275 9.58 23.22 -6.28
CA GLY A 275 8.90 24.49 -6.33
C GLY A 275 8.30 24.86 -7.70
N GLU A 276 7.76 26.08 -7.76
CA GLU A 276 6.92 26.55 -8.86
C GLU A 276 7.63 26.62 -10.21
N GLU A 277 8.91 26.91 -10.24
CA GLU A 277 9.70 27.00 -11.48
C GLU A 277 9.80 25.64 -12.18
N ALA A 278 10.10 24.58 -11.43
CA ALA A 278 10.16 23.21 -11.95
C ALA A 278 8.77 22.74 -12.42
N GLU A 279 7.72 23.04 -11.65
CA GLU A 279 6.35 22.76 -12.06
C GLU A 279 5.97 23.49 -13.35
N ALA A 280 6.30 24.78 -13.46
CA ALA A 280 6.02 25.59 -14.66
C ALA A 280 6.74 25.04 -15.90
N ARG A 281 8.00 24.59 -15.75
CA ARG A 281 8.79 23.97 -16.84
C ARG A 281 8.10 22.72 -17.38
N VAL A 282 7.66 21.81 -16.50
CA VAL A 282 6.97 20.59 -16.93
C VAL A 282 5.59 20.91 -17.53
N ARG A 283 4.84 21.83 -16.91
CA ARG A 283 3.54 22.29 -17.43
C ARG A 283 3.67 22.89 -18.85
N ALA A 284 4.72 23.65 -19.12
CA ALA A 284 4.98 24.20 -20.44
C ALA A 284 5.18 23.09 -21.50
N LEU A 285 5.89 22.00 -21.15
CA LEU A 285 6.06 20.83 -22.02
C LEU A 285 4.72 20.14 -22.30
N VAL A 286 3.89 19.94 -21.28
CA VAL A 286 2.53 19.38 -21.43
C VAL A 286 1.70 20.25 -22.36
N THR A 287 1.63 21.56 -22.11
CA THR A 287 0.84 22.51 -22.91
C THR A 287 1.30 22.56 -24.37
N LYS A 288 2.61 22.45 -24.62
CA LYS A 288 3.15 22.37 -25.97
C LYS A 288 2.63 21.14 -26.71
N LEU A 289 2.57 19.98 -26.06
CA LEU A 289 2.06 18.75 -26.67
C LEU A 289 0.53 18.80 -26.89
N GLU A 290 -0.22 19.37 -25.95
CA GLU A 290 -1.68 19.48 -26.02
C GLU A 290 -2.19 20.33 -27.19
N LYS A 291 -1.37 21.24 -27.71
CA LYS A 291 -1.68 22.01 -28.91
C LYS A 291 -1.64 21.18 -30.22
N GLY A 292 -1.06 19.98 -30.16
CA GLY A 292 -1.02 19.05 -31.29
C GLY A 292 -2.33 18.27 -31.45
N GLY A 293 -2.84 18.11 -32.69
CA GLY A 293 -4.16 17.48 -32.95
C GLY A 293 -4.31 16.05 -32.42
N ARG A 294 -3.25 15.23 -32.45
CA ARG A 294 -3.23 13.87 -31.93
C ARG A 294 -3.42 13.84 -30.41
N VAL A 295 -2.69 14.68 -29.71
CA VAL A 295 -2.78 14.77 -28.26
C VAL A 295 -4.09 15.44 -27.82
N GLY A 296 -4.64 16.36 -28.63
CA GLY A 296 -5.92 16.99 -28.35
C GLY A 296 -7.10 16.02 -28.24
N ALA A 297 -7.12 14.94 -29.05
CA ALA A 297 -8.11 13.87 -28.91
C ALA A 297 -7.96 13.11 -27.59
N GLU A 298 -6.71 12.81 -27.20
CA GLU A 298 -6.41 12.17 -25.90
C GLU A 298 -6.81 13.05 -24.72
N VAL A 299 -6.59 14.37 -24.80
CA VAL A 299 -6.99 15.33 -23.75
C VAL A 299 -8.49 15.28 -23.52
N LYS A 300 -9.30 15.27 -24.61
CA LYS A 300 -10.76 15.18 -24.53
C LYS A 300 -11.19 13.86 -23.90
N ALA A 301 -10.62 12.75 -24.37
CA ALA A 301 -10.91 11.42 -23.85
C ALA A 301 -10.53 11.30 -22.37
N LEU A 302 -9.37 11.84 -21.97
CA LEU A 302 -8.92 11.86 -20.57
C LEU A 302 -9.86 12.70 -19.69
N ALA A 303 -10.33 13.84 -20.17
CA ALA A 303 -11.27 14.67 -19.42
C ALA A 303 -12.58 13.94 -19.13
N ALA A 304 -13.15 13.26 -20.13
CA ALA A 304 -14.33 12.42 -19.96
C ALA A 304 -14.09 11.25 -19.01
N HIS A 305 -12.96 10.57 -19.16
CA HIS A 305 -12.59 9.45 -18.30
C HIS A 305 -12.46 9.86 -16.82
N ARG A 306 -11.90 11.04 -16.55
CA ARG A 306 -11.78 11.58 -15.19
C ARG A 306 -13.12 11.83 -14.50
N VAL A 307 -14.17 12.11 -15.25
CA VAL A 307 -15.53 12.23 -14.68
C VAL A 307 -15.97 10.87 -14.13
N LEU A 308 -15.81 9.81 -14.89
CA LEU A 308 -16.18 8.45 -14.49
C LEU A 308 -15.32 7.96 -13.30
N LEU A 309 -14.00 8.24 -13.32
CA LEU A 309 -13.11 7.91 -12.20
C LEU A 309 -13.51 8.61 -10.90
N ARG A 310 -14.03 9.84 -10.96
CA ARG A 310 -14.55 10.54 -9.77
C ARG A 310 -15.82 9.91 -9.23
N GLU A 311 -16.72 9.46 -10.11
CA GLU A 311 -17.91 8.72 -9.69
C GLU A 311 -17.53 7.38 -9.04
N GLU A 312 -16.61 6.65 -9.65
CA GLU A 312 -16.09 5.40 -9.12
C GLU A 312 -15.46 5.57 -7.73
N ALA A 313 -14.73 6.66 -7.51
CA ALA A 313 -14.08 6.96 -6.22
C ALA A 313 -15.06 7.21 -5.06
N LYS A 314 -16.36 7.41 -5.32
CA LYS A 314 -17.39 7.58 -4.29
C LYS A 314 -17.75 6.27 -3.57
N GLY A 315 -17.43 5.14 -4.14
CA GLY A 315 -17.69 3.81 -3.57
C GLY A 315 -18.13 2.81 -4.63
N HIS A 316 -18.55 1.61 -4.17
CA HIS A 316 -18.99 0.54 -5.06
C HIS A 316 -20.26 -0.10 -4.50
N THR A 317 -21.28 -0.12 -5.35
CA THR A 317 -22.47 -0.94 -5.19
C THR A 317 -22.69 -1.70 -6.49
N ILE A 318 -23.44 -2.79 -6.47
CA ILE A 318 -23.75 -3.55 -7.69
C ILE A 318 -24.37 -2.65 -8.77
N PRO A 319 -25.39 -1.82 -8.48
CA PRO A 319 -25.96 -0.92 -9.48
C PRO A 319 -24.93 0.10 -10.02
N LEU A 320 -24.10 0.67 -9.17
CA LEU A 320 -23.08 1.63 -9.59
C LEU A 320 -22.04 0.98 -10.51
N CYS A 321 -21.54 -0.21 -10.15
CA CYS A 321 -20.60 -0.94 -11.01
C CYS A 321 -21.20 -1.27 -12.37
N GLN A 322 -22.48 -1.66 -12.42
CA GLN A 322 -23.17 -1.95 -13.69
C GLN A 322 -23.34 -0.69 -14.54
N ARG A 323 -23.72 0.44 -13.95
CA ARG A 323 -23.83 1.73 -14.64
C ARG A 323 -22.46 2.16 -15.18
N LEU A 324 -21.43 2.18 -14.32
CA LEU A 324 -20.08 2.57 -14.72
C LEU A 324 -19.51 1.68 -15.82
N ALA A 325 -19.83 0.39 -15.81
CA ALA A 325 -19.45 -0.49 -16.93
C ALA A 325 -20.02 0.01 -18.25
N GLY A 326 -21.31 0.39 -18.30
CA GLY A 326 -21.93 0.99 -19.47
C GLY A 326 -21.28 2.32 -19.88
N ASP A 327 -21.06 3.20 -18.90
CA ASP A 327 -20.47 4.53 -19.13
C ASP A 327 -19.03 4.44 -19.67
N TYR A 328 -18.21 3.51 -19.17
CA TYR A 328 -16.85 3.27 -19.69
C TYR A 328 -16.87 2.70 -21.11
N LEU A 329 -17.82 1.82 -21.44
CA LEU A 329 -17.97 1.33 -22.81
C LEU A 329 -18.34 2.45 -23.77
N ALA A 330 -19.32 3.28 -23.41
CA ALA A 330 -19.72 4.44 -24.20
C ALA A 330 -18.56 5.43 -24.42
N LEU A 331 -17.73 5.67 -23.39
CA LEU A 331 -16.53 6.49 -23.52
C LEU A 331 -15.53 5.88 -24.49
N SER A 332 -15.30 4.56 -24.43
CA SER A 332 -14.41 3.86 -25.36
C SER A 332 -14.86 4.00 -26.80
N GLU A 333 -16.16 3.91 -27.06
CA GLU A 333 -16.75 4.07 -28.39
C GLU A 333 -16.66 5.50 -28.90
N ALA A 334 -16.99 6.49 -28.05
CA ALA A 334 -16.95 7.91 -28.39
C ALA A 334 -15.57 8.44 -28.70
N HIS A 335 -14.53 7.83 -28.14
CA HIS A 335 -13.13 8.24 -28.28
C HIS A 335 -12.26 7.17 -28.95
N ARG A 336 -12.84 6.36 -29.83
CA ARG A 336 -12.16 5.27 -30.54
C ARG A 336 -10.85 5.74 -31.19
N GLY A 337 -9.82 4.92 -31.07
CA GLY A 337 -8.48 5.21 -31.58
C GLY A 337 -7.60 6.07 -30.65
N THR A 338 -8.11 6.44 -29.47
CA THR A 338 -7.28 7.03 -28.41
C THR A 338 -6.85 5.95 -27.42
N ARG A 339 -5.70 6.17 -26.75
CA ARG A 339 -5.24 5.32 -25.64
C ARG A 339 -6.25 5.30 -24.48
N GLN A 340 -6.90 6.44 -24.23
CA GLN A 340 -7.92 6.52 -23.17
C GLN A 340 -9.16 5.66 -23.49
N ALA A 341 -9.50 5.48 -24.75
CA ALA A 341 -10.56 4.56 -25.15
C ALA A 341 -10.21 3.10 -24.82
N GLU A 342 -8.96 2.69 -25.09
CA GLU A 342 -8.46 1.36 -24.71
C GLU A 342 -8.49 1.15 -23.19
N ILE A 343 -8.06 2.16 -22.43
CA ILE A 343 -8.11 2.14 -20.97
C ILE A 343 -9.56 2.03 -20.47
N ALA A 344 -10.47 2.80 -21.05
CA ALA A 344 -11.90 2.76 -20.69
C ALA A 344 -12.53 1.39 -20.99
N LEU A 345 -12.13 0.73 -22.08
CA LEU A 345 -12.57 -0.64 -22.37
C LEU A 345 -12.10 -1.63 -21.28
N GLY A 346 -10.85 -1.48 -20.81
CA GLY A 346 -10.35 -2.24 -19.66
C GLY A 346 -11.15 -1.96 -18.38
N ASP A 347 -11.51 -0.71 -18.13
CA ASP A 347 -12.34 -0.32 -16.98
C ASP A 347 -13.78 -0.86 -17.07
N HIS A 348 -14.36 -0.91 -18.28
CA HIS A 348 -15.64 -1.60 -18.53
C HIS A 348 -15.59 -3.05 -18.04
N GLU A 349 -14.60 -3.82 -18.49
CA GLU A 349 -14.46 -5.24 -18.10
C GLU A 349 -14.19 -5.38 -16.58
N ARG A 350 -13.41 -4.48 -16.02
CA ARG A 350 -13.14 -4.45 -14.57
C ARG A 350 -14.43 -4.21 -13.76
N MET A 351 -15.27 -3.27 -14.18
CA MET A 351 -16.53 -2.97 -13.50
C MET A 351 -17.51 -4.13 -13.60
N LYS A 352 -17.58 -4.83 -14.74
CA LYS A 352 -18.38 -6.05 -14.89
C LYS A 352 -17.96 -7.14 -13.92
N LYS A 353 -16.65 -7.41 -13.83
CA LYS A 353 -16.09 -8.40 -12.91
C LYS A 353 -16.38 -8.03 -11.45
N LEU A 354 -16.25 -6.78 -11.10
CA LEU A 354 -16.52 -6.28 -9.76
C LEU A 354 -18.01 -6.42 -9.39
N ALA A 355 -18.92 -6.11 -10.31
CA ALA A 355 -20.35 -6.30 -10.09
C ALA A 355 -20.71 -7.77 -9.87
N LEU A 356 -20.11 -8.69 -10.64
CA LEU A 356 -20.27 -10.13 -10.45
C LEU A 356 -19.73 -10.61 -9.10
N HIS A 357 -18.56 -10.15 -8.73
CA HIS A 357 -17.95 -10.46 -7.43
C HIS A 357 -18.86 -10.04 -6.26
N PHE A 358 -19.40 -8.83 -6.27
CA PHE A 358 -20.33 -8.39 -5.22
C PHE A 358 -21.65 -9.18 -5.22
N LYS A 359 -22.18 -9.56 -6.39
CA LYS A 359 -23.35 -10.44 -6.47
C LYS A 359 -23.08 -11.78 -5.79
N GLU A 360 -21.93 -12.37 -6.05
CA GLU A 360 -21.54 -13.66 -5.46
C GLU A 360 -21.32 -13.55 -3.95
N GLN A 361 -20.65 -12.50 -3.49
CA GLN A 361 -20.49 -12.25 -2.06
C GLN A 361 -21.85 -12.09 -1.34
N LEU A 362 -22.80 -11.39 -1.97
CA LEU A 362 -24.13 -11.22 -1.43
C LEU A 362 -24.89 -12.57 -1.39
N ARG A 363 -24.73 -13.43 -2.40
CA ARG A 363 -25.31 -14.77 -2.41
C ARG A 363 -24.77 -15.62 -1.26
N ILE A 364 -23.44 -15.66 -1.10
CA ILE A 364 -22.78 -16.41 -0.01
C ILE A 364 -23.22 -15.90 1.37
N MET A 365 -23.35 -14.59 1.54
CA MET A 365 -23.85 -14.00 2.79
C MET A 365 -25.27 -14.49 3.11
N LYS A 366 -26.19 -14.38 2.13
CA LYS A 366 -27.57 -14.81 2.31
C LYS A 366 -27.68 -16.32 2.62
N GLU A 367 -26.86 -17.16 2.01
CA GLU A 367 -26.80 -18.58 2.27
C GLU A 367 -26.33 -18.86 3.72
N LYS A 368 -25.29 -18.16 4.17
CA LYS A 368 -24.81 -18.28 5.56
C LYS A 368 -25.84 -17.79 6.57
N GLU A 369 -26.52 -16.69 6.29
CA GLU A 369 -27.61 -16.19 7.14
C GLU A 369 -28.77 -17.18 7.23
N ALA A 370 -29.19 -17.77 6.10
CA ALA A 370 -30.23 -18.78 6.04
C ALA A 370 -29.83 -20.05 6.79
N GLU A 371 -28.56 -20.48 6.69
CA GLU A 371 -28.05 -21.64 7.45
C GLU A 371 -28.00 -21.34 8.95
N ALA A 372 -27.56 -20.14 9.33
CA ALA A 372 -27.53 -19.72 10.73
C ALA A 372 -28.96 -19.65 11.32
N GLN A 373 -29.93 -19.19 10.54
CA GLN A 373 -31.34 -19.17 10.95
C GLN A 373 -31.89 -20.58 11.13
N ARG A 374 -31.65 -21.49 10.15
CA ARG A 374 -32.03 -22.90 10.26
C ARG A 374 -31.46 -23.58 11.51
N LYS A 375 -30.18 -23.28 11.85
CA LYS A 375 -29.55 -23.80 13.07
C LYS A 375 -30.22 -23.26 14.33
N LYS A 376 -30.66 -22.01 14.38
CA LYS A 376 -31.43 -21.43 15.47
C LYS A 376 -32.79 -22.07 15.61
N ASP A 377 -33.47 -22.31 14.49
CA ASP A 377 -34.80 -22.90 14.48
C ASP A 377 -34.78 -24.40 14.90
N LEU A 378 -33.64 -25.08 14.75
CA LEU A 378 -33.43 -26.46 15.19
C LEU A 378 -33.12 -26.61 16.69
N ILE A 379 -32.76 -25.50 17.37
CA ILE A 379 -32.60 -25.49 18.82
C ILE A 379 -34.01 -25.41 19.40
N PRO A 380 -34.52 -26.47 20.08
CA PRO A 380 -35.82 -26.39 20.72
C PRO A 380 -35.84 -25.18 21.64
N PRO A 381 -36.95 -24.44 21.75
CA PRO A 381 -37.05 -23.40 22.76
C PRO A 381 -36.68 -24.05 24.08
N GLU A 382 -35.70 -23.48 24.78
CA GLU A 382 -35.33 -23.94 26.13
C GLU A 382 -36.63 -24.06 26.92
N GLY A 383 -37.12 -25.29 27.00
CA GLY A 383 -38.27 -25.60 27.83
C GLY A 383 -37.92 -25.06 29.19
N LYS A 384 -38.75 -24.21 29.75
CA LYS A 384 -38.62 -23.73 31.11
C LYS A 384 -38.23 -24.92 31.94
N ASN A 385 -36.95 -25.08 32.22
CA ASN A 385 -36.46 -26.13 33.09
C ASN A 385 -37.26 -25.95 34.38
N PRO A 386 -38.11 -26.90 34.76
CA PRO A 386 -38.87 -26.74 36.00
C PRO A 386 -37.79 -26.52 37.06
N ASP A 387 -37.84 -25.36 37.71
CA ASP A 387 -36.94 -24.93 38.75
C ASP A 387 -36.69 -26.16 39.69
N PRO A 388 -35.49 -26.75 39.67
CA PRO A 388 -35.20 -27.96 40.47
C PRO A 388 -35.30 -27.65 41.95
N PHE A 389 -35.51 -26.41 42.36
CA PHE A 389 -35.72 -25.96 43.72
C PHE A 389 -37.20 -25.66 44.09
N LYS A 390 -38.15 -25.80 43.16
CA LYS A 390 -39.56 -25.84 43.57
C LYS A 390 -39.78 -27.13 44.30
N ARG A 391 -39.58 -27.08 45.64
CA ARG A 391 -39.95 -28.15 46.59
C ARG A 391 -41.40 -28.52 46.34
N ALA A 392 -41.63 -29.81 46.08
CA ALA A 392 -42.95 -30.39 46.15
C ALA A 392 -43.56 -30.00 47.49
N PRO A 393 -44.90 -29.75 47.60
CA PRO A 393 -45.53 -29.44 48.86
C PRO A 393 -45.23 -30.56 49.83
N ASP A 394 -44.68 -30.24 51.02
CA ASP A 394 -44.25 -31.14 52.04
C ASP A 394 -45.52 -31.84 52.69
N ASN A 395 -45.87 -32.98 52.12
CA ASN A 395 -46.97 -33.82 52.56
C ASN A 395 -46.57 -34.73 53.75
N ARG A 396 -45.60 -34.30 54.55
CA ARG A 396 -45.29 -35.07 55.79
C ARG A 396 -46.37 -34.85 56.83
N PRO A 397 -46.87 -35.92 57.43
CA PRO A 397 -47.86 -35.84 58.57
C PRO A 397 -47.19 -35.08 59.73
N ARG A 398 -47.87 -34.04 60.23
CA ARG A 398 -47.42 -33.26 61.36
C ARG A 398 -47.34 -34.14 62.55
N ILE A 399 -46.17 -34.46 63.07
CA ILE A 399 -45.95 -35.10 64.36
C ILE A 399 -46.38 -34.12 65.48
N PRO A 400 -47.25 -34.52 66.41
CA PRO A 400 -47.67 -33.66 67.52
C PRO A 400 -46.47 -33.24 68.37
N ARG A 401 -46.33 -31.97 68.66
CA ARG A 401 -45.26 -31.43 69.52
C ARG A 401 -45.53 -31.92 70.99
N ASN A 402 -44.55 -32.63 71.54
CA ASN A 402 -44.50 -32.97 72.95
C ASN A 402 -44.20 -31.70 73.78
N PRO A 403 -45.04 -31.31 74.79
CA PRO A 403 -44.95 -30.03 75.49
C PRO A 403 -43.92 -29.93 76.61
N LEU A 404 -42.99 -30.85 76.79
CA LEU A 404 -42.12 -30.88 77.96
C LEU A 404 -40.60 -30.82 77.60
N VAL A 405 -40.09 -29.66 77.32
CA VAL A 405 -38.66 -29.37 77.51
C VAL A 405 -38.53 -27.86 77.88
N PRO A 406 -38.02 -27.50 79.07
CA PRO A 406 -37.85 -26.10 79.47
C PRO A 406 -36.65 -25.43 78.77
N ARG A 407 -36.81 -24.17 78.35
CA ARG A 407 -35.74 -23.34 77.87
C ARG A 407 -34.71 -23.06 78.95
N ARG A 408 -33.50 -23.43 78.78
CA ARG A 408 -32.36 -22.81 79.48
C ARG A 408 -31.92 -21.52 78.73
N ARG A 409 -31.67 -20.55 79.63
CA ARG A 409 -31.19 -19.17 79.24
C ARG A 409 -29.82 -19.17 78.56
#